data_76dcc0d861a1678293530a68f5776761
#
_entry.id   76dcc0d861a1678293530a68f5776761
#
_cell.length_a   1.000
_cell.length_b   1.000
_cell.length_c   1.000
_cell.angle_alpha   90.00
_cell.angle_beta   90.00
_cell.angle_gamma   90.00
#
_symmetry.space_group_name_H-M   'P 1'
#
loop_
_entity.id
_entity.type
_entity.pdbx_description
1 polymer ?
#
loop_
_entity_poly.entity_id
_entity_poly.type
_entity_poly.pdbx_seq_one_letter_code
_entity_poly.pdbx_strand_id
1 'polypeptide(L)'
;MKGFGEKNQSKIKKISQNKQTVNSDQLIKKAFELQSRGRKVEAAKYYLYLIKQKIKDYRVFSNYGIFLNEIGKHKEAELELKKAISLNPKYANAYYNLAVLFIGQGDLEKAELELKKAIKFKSDFAIAHYNLG
;
A
#
# COMPACT_ATOMS: atom_id res chain seq x y z
N MET A 1 -4.04 -27.74 11.06
CA MET A 1 -2.79 -27.18 11.61
C MET A 1 -2.87 -25.66 11.62
N LYS A 2 -2.61 -25.07 12.76
CA LYS A 2 -2.65 -23.62 12.88
C LYS A 2 -1.47 -23.03 12.14
N GLY A 3 -1.77 -22.19 11.14
CA GLY A 3 -0.76 -21.60 10.30
C GLY A 3 -0.01 -20.47 10.97
N PHE A 4 1.15 -20.15 10.41
CA PHE A 4 1.97 -19.02 10.82
C PHE A 4 1.18 -17.71 10.85
N GLY A 5 0.23 -17.54 9.91
CA GLY A 5 -0.60 -16.35 9.84
C GLY A 5 -1.53 -16.16 11.03
N GLU A 6 -2.06 -17.25 11.59
CA GLU A 6 -2.92 -17.18 12.77
C GLU A 6 -2.16 -16.69 14.00
N LYS A 7 -0.93 -17.17 14.19
CA LYS A 7 -0.07 -16.71 15.29
C LYS A 7 0.24 -15.23 15.18
N ASN A 8 0.50 -14.73 13.98
CA ASN A 8 0.77 -13.32 13.76
C ASN A 8 -0.46 -12.46 14.03
N GLN A 9 -1.62 -12.87 13.54
CA GLN A 9 -2.84 -12.12 13.78
C GLN A 9 -3.21 -12.08 15.26
N SER A 10 -3.05 -13.21 15.94
CA SER A 10 -3.28 -13.29 17.39
C SER A 10 -2.35 -12.36 18.15
N LYS A 11 -1.07 -12.31 17.77
CA LYS A 11 -0.09 -11.44 18.37
C LYS A 11 -0.42 -9.96 18.16
N ILE A 12 -0.79 -9.57 16.95
CA ILE A 12 -1.18 -8.21 16.62
C ILE A 12 -2.43 -7.81 17.41
N LYS A 13 -3.44 -8.69 17.42
CA LYS A 13 -4.68 -8.46 18.15
C LYS A 13 -4.44 -8.32 19.65
N LYS A 14 -3.57 -9.15 20.21
CA LYS A 14 -3.22 -9.10 21.63
C LYS A 14 -2.51 -7.81 21.99
N ILE A 15 -1.60 -7.34 21.16
CA ILE A 15 -0.94 -6.06 21.33
C ILE A 15 -1.98 -4.93 21.33
N SER A 16 -2.91 -4.97 20.37
CA SER A 16 -3.97 -3.97 20.23
C SER A 16 -4.90 -3.95 21.44
N GLN A 17 -5.20 -5.11 22.03
CA GLN A 17 -6.08 -5.22 23.18
C GLN A 17 -5.43 -4.84 24.50
N ASN A 18 -4.16 -5.18 24.68
CA ASN A 18 -3.47 -5.00 25.96
C ASN A 18 -3.00 -3.56 26.20
N LYS A 19 -2.89 -2.79 25.15
CA LYS A 19 -2.48 -1.38 25.27
C LYS A 19 -3.53 -0.53 24.62
N GLN A 20 -4.38 0.07 25.44
CA GLN A 20 -5.39 1.04 24.98
C GLN A 20 -4.82 2.13 24.08
N THR A 21 -3.51 2.24 24.05
CA THR A 21 -2.76 3.22 23.28
C THR A 21 -1.84 2.60 22.24
N VAL A 22 -2.05 1.33 21.85
CA VAL A 22 -1.29 0.85 20.69
C VAL A 22 -1.76 1.64 19.51
N ASN A 23 -0.98 2.62 19.31
CA ASN A 23 -1.08 3.53 18.24
C ASN A 23 -1.00 2.73 16.94
N SER A 24 -1.97 2.91 16.08
CA SER A 24 -1.94 2.34 14.75
C SER A 24 -0.61 2.67 14.04
N ASP A 25 0.00 3.80 14.37
CA ASP A 25 1.30 4.19 13.83
C ASP A 25 2.41 3.19 14.15
N GLN A 26 2.37 2.54 15.32
CA GLN A 26 3.35 1.52 15.67
C GLN A 26 3.21 0.28 14.79
N LEU A 27 1.98 -0.12 14.51
CA LEU A 27 1.70 -1.25 13.63
C LEU A 27 2.06 -0.93 12.17
N ILE A 28 1.79 0.30 11.74
CA ILE A 28 2.16 0.77 10.41
C ILE A 28 3.69 0.76 10.27
N LYS A 29 4.38 1.28 11.27
CA LYS A 29 5.85 1.29 11.29
C LYS A 29 6.41 -0.13 11.21
N LYS A 30 5.83 -1.05 11.95
CA LYS A 30 6.24 -2.46 11.92
C LYS A 30 6.03 -3.07 10.53
N ALA A 31 4.90 -2.77 9.90
CA ALA A 31 4.62 -3.24 8.55
C ALA A 31 5.64 -2.70 7.54
N PHE A 32 5.97 -1.41 7.63
CA PHE A 32 6.96 -0.80 6.74
C PHE A 32 8.34 -1.42 6.95
N GLU A 33 8.70 -1.68 8.19
CA GLU A 33 9.96 -2.33 8.54
C GLU A 33 10.05 -3.74 7.94
N LEU A 34 8.98 -4.53 8.07
CA LEU A 34 8.91 -5.86 7.48
C LEU A 34 9.03 -5.79 5.95
N GLN A 35 8.34 -4.85 5.34
CA GLN A 35 8.38 -4.66 3.90
C GLN A 35 9.79 -4.31 3.42
N SER A 36 10.48 -3.43 4.14
CA SER A 36 11.84 -3.02 3.79
C SER A 36 12.83 -4.17 3.88
N ARG A 37 12.54 -5.17 4.71
CA ARG A 37 13.35 -6.38 4.84
C ARG A 37 12.96 -7.48 3.85
N GLY A 38 12.06 -7.19 2.91
CA GLY A 38 11.59 -8.16 1.94
C GLY A 38 10.55 -9.13 2.47
N ARG A 39 10.09 -8.96 3.71
CA ARG A 39 9.06 -9.81 4.32
C ARG A 39 7.67 -9.30 3.97
N LYS A 40 7.38 -9.31 2.68
CA LYS A 40 6.18 -8.67 2.11
C LYS A 40 4.88 -9.32 2.56
N VAL A 41 4.85 -10.64 2.66
CA VAL A 41 3.64 -11.37 3.09
C VAL A 41 3.29 -11.02 4.52
N GLU A 42 4.28 -10.96 5.40
CA GLU A 42 4.06 -10.57 6.79
C GLU A 42 3.59 -9.13 6.89
N ALA A 43 4.23 -8.23 6.15
CA ALA A 43 3.82 -6.83 6.09
C ALA A 43 2.36 -6.71 5.64
N ALA A 44 1.98 -7.47 4.60
CA ALA A 44 0.61 -7.46 4.08
C ALA A 44 -0.42 -7.88 5.13
N LYS A 45 -0.08 -8.80 6.00
CA LYS A 45 -0.97 -9.21 7.10
C LYS A 45 -1.23 -8.06 8.07
N TYR A 46 -0.21 -7.25 8.35
CA TYR A 46 -0.37 -6.05 9.17
C TYR A 46 -1.26 -5.03 8.47
N TYR A 47 -1.03 -4.80 7.17
CA TYR A 47 -1.88 -3.87 6.40
C TYR A 47 -3.33 -4.31 6.41
N LEU A 48 -3.59 -5.60 6.14
CA LEU A 48 -4.95 -6.12 6.11
C LEU A 48 -5.62 -6.01 7.48
N TYR A 49 -4.88 -6.30 8.55
CA TYR A 49 -5.40 -6.13 9.91
C TYR A 49 -5.82 -4.69 10.16
N LEU A 50 -4.96 -3.73 9.82
CA LEU A 50 -5.25 -2.31 9.99
C LEU A 50 -6.47 -1.89 9.19
N ILE A 51 -6.60 -2.36 7.96
CA ILE A 51 -7.75 -2.06 7.11
C ILE A 51 -9.03 -2.61 7.74
N LYS A 52 -9.00 -3.82 8.26
CA LYS A 52 -10.16 -4.44 8.94
C LYS A 52 -10.53 -3.71 10.22
N GLN A 53 -9.57 -3.09 10.89
CA GLN A 53 -9.82 -2.24 12.06
C GLN A 53 -10.29 -0.84 11.67
N LYS A 54 -10.53 -0.62 10.37
CA LYS A 54 -11.01 0.66 9.80
C LYS A 54 -10.04 1.83 10.04
N ILE A 55 -8.77 1.52 10.09
CA ILE A 55 -7.73 2.54 10.15
C ILE A 55 -7.60 3.16 8.76
N LYS A 56 -7.89 4.45 8.66
CA LYS A 56 -7.89 5.17 7.39
C LYS A 56 -6.56 5.89 7.20
N ASP A 57 -5.57 5.14 6.74
CA ASP A 57 -4.24 5.68 6.45
C ASP A 57 -3.90 5.39 5.00
N TYR A 58 -3.66 6.44 4.21
CA TYR A 58 -3.40 6.31 2.79
C TYR A 58 -2.15 5.47 2.48
N ARG A 59 -1.15 5.50 3.37
CA ARG A 59 0.08 4.72 3.19
C ARG A 59 -0.20 3.22 3.26
N VAL A 60 -1.10 2.83 4.16
CA VAL A 60 -1.50 1.43 4.34
C VAL A 60 -2.19 0.91 3.07
N PHE A 61 -3.17 1.67 2.56
CA PHE A 61 -3.88 1.29 1.34
C PHE A 61 -2.94 1.22 0.15
N SER A 62 -2.05 2.20 0.02
CA SER A 62 -1.10 2.23 -1.09
C SER A 62 -0.14 1.04 -1.05
N ASN A 63 0.43 0.74 0.10
CA ASN A 63 1.38 -0.36 0.24
C ASN A 63 0.71 -1.72 0.09
N TYR A 64 -0.52 -1.87 0.60
CA TYR A 64 -1.28 -3.08 0.37
C TYR A 64 -1.62 -3.26 -1.11
N GLY A 65 -1.96 -2.17 -1.78
CA GLY A 65 -2.19 -2.18 -3.22
C GLY A 65 -0.97 -2.65 -4.01
N ILE A 66 0.22 -2.18 -3.64
CA ILE A 66 1.47 -2.62 -4.26
C ILE A 66 1.63 -4.13 -4.10
N PHE A 67 1.43 -4.64 -2.89
CA PHE A 67 1.52 -6.06 -2.60
C PHE A 67 0.54 -6.87 -3.46
N LEU A 68 -0.71 -6.43 -3.53
CA LEU A 68 -1.74 -7.10 -4.32
C LEU A 68 -1.35 -7.16 -5.80
N ASN A 69 -0.78 -6.07 -6.33
CA ASN A 69 -0.31 -6.05 -7.71
C ASN A 69 0.82 -7.06 -7.92
N GLU A 70 1.74 -7.16 -6.99
CA GLU A 70 2.87 -8.10 -7.09
C GLU A 70 2.41 -9.56 -7.10
N ILE A 71 1.32 -9.89 -6.42
CA ILE A 71 0.78 -11.26 -6.42
C ILE A 71 -0.29 -11.49 -7.49
N GLY A 72 -0.44 -10.56 -8.41
CA GLY A 72 -1.34 -10.71 -9.55
C GLY A 72 -2.79 -10.33 -9.33
N LYS A 73 -3.13 -9.80 -8.17
CA LYS A 73 -4.51 -9.35 -7.87
C LYS A 73 -4.70 -7.89 -8.31
N HIS A 74 -4.67 -7.68 -9.61
CA HIS A 74 -4.61 -6.34 -10.19
C HIS A 74 -5.86 -5.49 -9.94
N LYS A 75 -7.05 -6.08 -9.99
CA LYS A 75 -8.29 -5.34 -9.74
C LYS A 75 -8.40 -4.89 -8.28
N GLU A 76 -8.03 -5.77 -7.36
CA GLU A 76 -8.02 -5.43 -5.94
C GLU A 76 -6.97 -4.36 -5.66
N ALA A 77 -5.79 -4.49 -6.29
CA ALA A 77 -4.72 -3.50 -6.17
C ALA A 77 -5.19 -2.11 -6.60
N GLU A 78 -5.87 -2.03 -7.73
CA GLU A 78 -6.40 -0.76 -8.23
C GLU A 78 -7.37 -0.13 -7.23
N LEU A 79 -8.26 -0.93 -6.64
CA LEU A 79 -9.20 -0.45 -5.64
C LEU A 79 -8.48 0.14 -4.43
N GLU A 80 -7.47 -0.56 -3.92
CA GLU A 80 -6.74 -0.09 -2.74
C GLU A 80 -5.94 1.18 -3.03
N LEU A 81 -5.35 1.27 -4.20
CA LEU A 81 -4.63 2.48 -4.61
C LEU A 81 -5.58 3.67 -4.77
N LYS A 82 -6.78 3.44 -5.29
CA LYS A 82 -7.80 4.50 -5.40
C LYS A 82 -8.30 4.94 -4.02
N LYS A 83 -8.40 4.03 -3.07
CA LYS A 83 -8.72 4.40 -1.68
C LYS A 83 -7.63 5.30 -1.09
N ALA A 84 -6.36 4.97 -1.35
CA ALA A 84 -5.25 5.82 -0.91
C ALA A 84 -5.38 7.23 -1.46
N ILE A 85 -5.71 7.35 -2.74
CA ILE A 85 -5.89 8.65 -3.41
C ILE A 85 -7.07 9.40 -2.81
N SER A 86 -8.17 8.71 -2.50
CA SER A 86 -9.33 9.37 -1.88
C SER A 86 -9.01 9.94 -0.51
N LEU A 87 -8.11 9.30 0.23
CA LEU A 87 -7.68 9.77 1.55
C LEU A 87 -6.63 10.89 1.44
N ASN A 88 -5.75 10.81 0.47
CA ASN A 88 -4.75 11.83 0.23
C ASN A 88 -4.59 12.07 -1.29
N PRO A 89 -5.39 12.98 -1.87
CA PRO A 89 -5.37 13.22 -3.31
C PRO A 89 -4.05 13.76 -3.86
N LYS A 90 -3.14 14.18 -3.01
CA LYS A 90 -1.82 14.69 -3.41
C LYS A 90 -0.69 13.68 -3.18
N TYR A 91 -1.04 12.43 -2.84
CA TYR A 91 -0.04 11.40 -2.59
C TYR A 91 0.51 10.86 -3.90
N ALA A 92 1.63 11.43 -4.35
CA ALA A 92 2.24 11.11 -5.63
C ALA A 92 2.53 9.62 -5.81
N ASN A 93 2.95 8.93 -4.74
CA ASN A 93 3.29 7.52 -4.82
C ASN A 93 2.11 6.65 -5.27
N ALA A 94 0.88 6.97 -4.85
CA ALA A 94 -0.29 6.20 -5.24
C ALA A 94 -0.56 6.32 -6.74
N TYR A 95 -0.40 7.52 -7.30
CA TYR A 95 -0.55 7.72 -8.74
C TYR A 95 0.55 6.98 -9.51
N TYR A 96 1.78 7.03 -9.02
CA TYR A 96 2.87 6.29 -9.62
C TYR A 96 2.60 4.78 -9.62
N ASN A 97 2.12 4.26 -8.52
CA ASN A 97 1.83 2.83 -8.39
C ASN A 97 0.65 2.40 -9.29
N LEU A 98 -0.35 3.27 -9.46
CA LEU A 98 -1.40 3.03 -10.45
C LEU A 98 -0.82 2.97 -11.86
N ALA A 99 0.10 3.88 -12.18
CA ALA A 99 0.75 3.88 -13.48
C ALA A 99 1.51 2.59 -13.73
N VAL A 100 2.25 2.11 -12.72
CA VAL A 100 2.98 0.84 -12.81
C VAL A 100 2.00 -0.31 -13.10
N LEU A 101 0.87 -0.32 -12.41
CA LEU A 101 -0.18 -1.33 -12.61
C LEU A 101 -0.70 -1.28 -14.05
N PHE A 102 -1.01 -0.09 -14.55
CA PHE A 102 -1.52 0.07 -15.92
C PHE A 102 -0.47 -0.29 -16.98
N ILE A 103 0.80 0.03 -16.74
CA ILE A 103 1.88 -0.38 -17.64
C ILE A 103 1.92 -1.90 -17.74
N GLY A 104 1.81 -2.58 -16.60
CA GLY A 104 1.79 -4.04 -16.57
C GLY A 104 0.60 -4.64 -17.32
N GLN A 105 -0.49 -3.92 -17.40
CA GLN A 105 -1.69 -4.33 -18.14
C GLN A 105 -1.67 -3.91 -19.61
N GLY A 106 -0.64 -3.16 -20.02
CA GLY A 106 -0.51 -2.65 -21.38
C GLY A 106 -1.36 -1.41 -21.68
N ASP A 107 -1.98 -0.82 -20.66
CA ASP A 107 -2.79 0.39 -20.83
C ASP A 107 -1.92 1.63 -20.63
N LEU A 108 -1.18 1.97 -21.69
CA LEU A 108 -0.20 3.05 -21.63
C LEU A 108 -0.84 4.45 -21.54
N GLU A 109 -2.05 4.62 -22.07
CA GLU A 109 -2.77 5.88 -21.95
C GLU A 109 -3.12 6.20 -20.49
N LYS A 110 -3.71 5.24 -19.80
CA LYS A 110 -4.01 5.41 -18.37
C LYS A 110 -2.75 5.60 -17.56
N ALA A 111 -1.69 4.86 -17.88
CA ALA A 111 -0.42 4.97 -17.18
C ALA A 111 0.16 6.38 -17.33
N GLU A 112 0.16 6.94 -18.54
CA GLU A 112 0.67 8.28 -18.78
C GLU A 112 -0.10 9.32 -17.97
N LEU A 113 -1.43 9.20 -17.92
CA LEU A 113 -2.27 10.09 -17.15
C LEU A 113 -1.91 10.09 -15.68
N GLU A 114 -1.72 8.90 -15.11
CA GLU A 114 -1.35 8.78 -13.70
C GLU A 114 0.08 9.27 -13.42
N LEU A 115 1.01 9.05 -14.34
CA LEU A 115 2.37 9.57 -14.20
C LEU A 115 2.39 11.10 -14.19
N LYS A 116 1.57 11.74 -15.03
CA LYS A 116 1.44 13.21 -15.04
C LYS A 116 0.95 13.72 -13.69
N LYS A 117 -0.02 13.04 -13.09
CA LYS A 117 -0.52 13.40 -11.76
C LYS A 117 0.58 13.22 -10.70
N ALA A 118 1.34 12.13 -10.77
CA ALA A 118 2.44 11.90 -9.84
C ALA A 118 3.48 13.02 -9.92
N ILE A 119 3.82 13.45 -11.12
CA ILE A 119 4.76 14.55 -11.34
C ILE A 119 4.20 15.86 -10.80
N LYS A 120 2.92 16.12 -11.04
CA LYS A 120 2.25 17.34 -10.57
C LYS A 120 2.33 17.46 -9.05
N PHE A 121 2.09 16.36 -8.32
CA PHE A 121 2.05 16.40 -6.86
C PHE A 121 3.43 16.23 -6.21
N LYS A 122 4.41 15.75 -6.96
CA LYS A 122 5.78 15.62 -6.47
C LYS A 122 6.75 15.86 -7.63
N SER A 123 7.02 17.13 -7.90
CA SER A 123 7.83 17.55 -9.03
C SER A 123 9.24 16.95 -9.06
N ASP A 124 9.76 16.54 -7.90
CA ASP A 124 11.06 15.92 -7.77
C ASP A 124 11.05 14.40 -7.86
N PHE A 125 9.88 13.80 -8.21
CA PHE A 125 9.73 12.35 -8.27
C PHE A 125 10.42 11.80 -9.53
N ALA A 126 11.70 11.50 -9.40
CA ALA A 126 12.58 11.17 -10.53
C ALA A 126 12.10 9.97 -11.36
N ILE A 127 11.53 8.93 -10.71
CA ILE A 127 11.07 7.73 -11.42
C ILE A 127 9.91 8.08 -12.35
N ALA A 128 8.95 8.90 -11.90
CA ALA A 128 7.83 9.33 -12.72
C ALA A 128 8.31 10.16 -13.92
N HIS A 129 9.24 11.07 -13.70
CA HIS A 129 9.85 11.85 -14.78
C HIS A 129 10.56 10.95 -15.79
N TYR A 130 11.31 9.98 -15.30
CA TYR A 130 12.02 9.03 -16.14
C TYR A 130 11.05 8.25 -17.04
N ASN A 131 9.94 7.76 -16.48
CA ASN A 131 8.97 6.95 -17.22
C ASN A 131 8.18 7.75 -18.27
N LEU A 132 8.04 9.05 -18.08
CA LEU A 132 7.42 9.93 -19.08
C LEU A 132 8.40 10.36 -20.16
N GLY A 133 9.66 10.51 -19.78
CA GLY A 133 10.70 10.96 -20.71
C GLY A 133 11.05 9.91 -21.69
#